data_33e0560c40462c662a3a543b49d5c372
#
_entry.id   33e0560c40462c662a3a543b49d5c372
#
_cell.length_a   1.000
_cell.length_b   1.000
_cell.length_c   1.000
_cell.angle_alpha   90.00
_cell.angle_beta   90.00
_cell.angle_gamma   90.00
#
_symmetry.space_group_name_H-M   'P 1'
#
loop_
_entity.id
_entity.type
_entity.pdbx_description
1 polymer ?
#
loop_
_entity_poly.entity_id
_entity_poly.type
_entity_poly.pdbx_seq_one_letter_code
_entity_poly.pdbx_strand_id
1 'polypeptide(L)'
;MRARRLTVTSGPGETSAMRFLVSSCLAVTFLAPAVGLSQAPASWAEFTKTFRTYADSDQVVGASVVLMKNGRVIARYEHGYADREKRTAVDLQTIFHWGSITKSLTAIAIMQLRDRGKLTLDDRIVRWVPELRSMHDPYGMMDSITIRMLLSHTAGFQSGTWPYGNNKSWEPFEPTTWNQLVAMMPYQELLFRPGSRYSYSNPAFIYLARVVEQITGDPWDAYVQKNILAPLELTRSYFRGTPYYLAAHRSHNYHVRKDSAGRVEIVDNGPDFDPGITSPNGAWNAPLGDLVKYTAFLTNAILPGMSSERYEVVLSRQSLAEMWQPGKPMSQSYESAPQQWMGLSFFVRDRNGQRILGHTGSQAGFRSFFYFDPKNGMAVIAAFNTTNTVAPANALLRRMVEAALDLLLQTR
;
A
#
# COMPACT_ATOMS: atom_id res chain seq x y z
N MET A 1 -53.49 -37.15 -15.32
CA MET A 1 -53.74 -37.81 -16.62
C MET A 1 -52.52 -38.60 -17.02
N ARG A 2 -52.71 -39.91 -17.08
CA ARG A 2 -52.04 -41.02 -17.76
C ARG A 2 -50.57 -40.91 -18.18
N ALA A 3 -49.76 -41.71 -17.49
CA ALA A 3 -48.45 -42.21 -17.93
C ALA A 3 -48.59 -43.13 -19.17
N ARG A 4 -47.65 -42.99 -20.12
CA ARG A 4 -47.39 -44.01 -21.15
C ARG A 4 -45.99 -44.61 -20.92
N ARG A 5 -45.98 -45.92 -20.58
CA ARG A 5 -44.82 -46.81 -20.67
C ARG A 5 -44.56 -47.11 -22.16
N LEU A 6 -43.31 -47.09 -22.56
CA LEU A 6 -42.86 -47.74 -23.78
C LEU A 6 -41.91 -48.88 -23.38
N THR A 7 -42.36 -50.08 -23.76
CA THR A 7 -41.61 -51.34 -23.67
C THR A 7 -40.68 -51.45 -24.91
N VAL A 8 -39.41 -51.74 -24.71
CA VAL A 8 -38.49 -52.12 -25.77
C VAL A 8 -38.15 -53.59 -25.62
N THR A 9 -38.43 -54.35 -26.68
CA THR A 9 -38.17 -55.79 -26.84
C THR A 9 -36.70 -55.99 -27.24
N SER A 10 -36.08 -57.00 -26.62
CA SER A 10 -34.74 -57.49 -26.91
C SER A 10 -34.72 -58.44 -28.13
N GLY A 11 -33.76 -58.23 -29.04
CA GLY A 11 -33.37 -59.19 -30.10
C GLY A 11 -31.87 -59.51 -30.01
N PRO A 12 -31.45 -60.72 -30.31
CA PRO A 12 -30.10 -61.21 -30.02
C PRO A 12 -29.10 -61.07 -31.17
N GLY A 13 -27.85 -60.84 -30.79
CA GLY A 13 -26.68 -61.38 -31.53
C GLY A 13 -25.99 -60.47 -32.50
N GLU A 14 -24.80 -60.04 -32.09
CA GLU A 14 -23.59 -60.14 -32.93
C GLU A 14 -22.36 -59.76 -32.10
N THR A 15 -21.44 -60.71 -31.93
CA THR A 15 -20.14 -60.54 -31.28
C THR A 15 -19.18 -59.90 -32.24
N SER A 16 -18.86 -58.60 -32.01
CA SER A 16 -17.76 -57.90 -32.69
C SER A 16 -16.61 -57.67 -31.70
N ALA A 17 -15.47 -58.29 -32.00
CA ALA A 17 -14.24 -58.17 -31.23
C ALA A 17 -13.67 -56.75 -31.39
N MET A 18 -13.78 -55.96 -30.35
CA MET A 18 -13.19 -54.62 -30.27
C MET A 18 -11.73 -54.72 -29.85
N ARG A 19 -10.83 -54.52 -30.80
CA ARG A 19 -9.39 -54.38 -30.54
C ARG A 19 -9.12 -53.08 -29.76
N PHE A 20 -8.67 -53.22 -28.52
CA PHE A 20 -8.16 -52.09 -27.73
C PHE A 20 -6.81 -51.63 -28.33
N LEU A 21 -6.79 -50.49 -28.98
CA LEU A 21 -5.58 -49.75 -29.25
C LEU A 21 -5.18 -49.06 -27.95
N VAL A 22 -4.12 -49.53 -27.29
CA VAL A 22 -3.46 -48.87 -26.20
C VAL A 22 -2.70 -47.69 -26.78
N SER A 23 -3.29 -46.51 -26.70
CA SER A 23 -2.61 -45.25 -26.99
C SER A 23 -1.69 -44.90 -25.85
N SER A 24 -0.38 -45.11 -26.04
CA SER A 24 0.65 -44.67 -25.12
C SER A 24 0.69 -43.14 -25.13
N CYS A 25 0.03 -42.50 -24.19
CA CYS A 25 0.24 -41.06 -23.90
C CYS A 25 1.66 -40.89 -23.34
N LEU A 26 2.59 -40.43 -24.19
CA LEU A 26 3.83 -39.83 -23.72
C LEU A 26 3.47 -38.59 -22.90
N ALA A 27 3.58 -38.66 -21.59
CA ALA A 27 3.55 -37.49 -20.74
C ALA A 27 4.83 -36.68 -20.97
N VAL A 28 4.74 -35.68 -21.82
CA VAL A 28 5.78 -34.64 -21.93
C VAL A 28 5.70 -33.80 -20.66
N THR A 29 6.52 -34.15 -19.68
CA THR A 29 6.78 -33.29 -18.52
C THR A 29 7.50 -32.03 -19.04
N PHE A 30 6.76 -30.92 -19.21
CA PHE A 30 7.36 -29.60 -19.30
C PHE A 30 8.04 -29.31 -17.96
N LEU A 31 9.34 -29.57 -17.88
CA LEU A 31 10.17 -28.92 -16.87
C LEU A 31 10.16 -27.42 -17.21
N ALA A 32 9.29 -26.66 -16.54
CA ALA A 32 9.45 -25.21 -16.48
C ALA A 32 10.88 -24.96 -15.94
N PRO A 33 11.68 -24.11 -16.62
CA PRO A 33 13.00 -23.78 -16.11
C PRO A 33 12.80 -23.19 -14.72
N ALA A 34 13.37 -23.82 -13.70
CA ALA A 34 13.52 -23.21 -12.39
C ALA A 34 14.27 -21.90 -12.62
N VAL A 35 13.57 -20.77 -12.54
CA VAL A 35 14.20 -19.47 -12.55
C VAL A 35 15.11 -19.48 -11.33
N GLY A 36 16.40 -19.69 -11.55
CA GLY A 36 17.40 -19.69 -10.51
C GLY A 36 17.30 -18.36 -9.78
N LEU A 37 16.91 -18.37 -8.51
CA LEU A 37 17.04 -17.22 -7.65
C LEU A 37 18.52 -16.82 -7.73
N SER A 38 18.81 -15.65 -8.26
CA SER A 38 20.14 -15.04 -8.16
C SER A 38 20.57 -15.18 -6.71
N GLN A 39 21.83 -15.60 -6.46
CA GLN A 39 22.28 -15.81 -5.09
C GLN A 39 22.04 -14.53 -4.28
N ALA A 40 21.28 -14.67 -3.19
CA ALA A 40 21.00 -13.55 -2.30
C ALA A 40 22.32 -12.94 -1.82
N PRO A 41 22.45 -11.61 -1.74
CA PRO A 41 23.68 -10.99 -1.25
C PRO A 41 23.98 -11.43 0.18
N ALA A 42 25.26 -11.48 0.57
CA ALA A 42 25.67 -11.88 1.92
C ALA A 42 24.96 -11.05 3.02
N SER A 43 24.76 -9.76 2.77
CA SER A 43 24.01 -8.84 3.65
C SER A 43 22.56 -9.23 3.90
N TRP A 44 21.95 -10.04 3.02
CA TRP A 44 20.58 -10.53 3.18
C TRP A 44 20.44 -11.49 4.38
N ALA A 45 21.42 -12.34 4.62
CA ALA A 45 21.39 -13.28 5.74
C ALA A 45 21.43 -12.54 7.09
N GLU A 46 22.23 -11.49 7.20
CA GLU A 46 22.29 -10.63 8.38
C GLU A 46 20.99 -9.83 8.57
N PHE A 47 20.48 -9.24 7.49
CA PHE A 47 19.22 -8.54 7.50
C PHE A 47 18.06 -9.44 7.98
N THR A 48 17.93 -10.67 7.46
CA THR A 48 16.86 -11.59 7.85
C THR A 48 17.00 -12.07 9.29
N LYS A 49 18.22 -12.23 9.81
CA LYS A 49 18.46 -12.49 11.23
C LYS A 49 17.95 -11.34 12.10
N THR A 50 18.26 -10.11 11.72
CA THR A 50 17.79 -8.88 12.38
C THR A 50 16.27 -8.76 12.29
N PHE A 51 15.68 -9.03 11.11
CA PHE A 51 14.24 -9.03 10.88
C PHE A 51 13.53 -10.01 11.81
N ARG A 52 14.01 -11.25 11.89
CA ARG A 52 13.46 -12.29 12.79
C ARG A 52 13.52 -11.84 14.24
N THR A 53 14.71 -11.39 14.70
CA THR A 53 14.89 -10.96 16.09
C THR A 53 13.89 -9.86 16.48
N TYR A 54 13.65 -8.91 15.60
CA TYR A 54 12.69 -7.83 15.88
C TYR A 54 11.24 -8.31 15.77
N ALA A 55 10.92 -9.17 14.82
CA ALA A 55 9.58 -9.75 14.70
C ALA A 55 9.22 -10.56 15.95
N ASP A 56 10.15 -11.39 16.43
CA ASP A 56 9.96 -12.19 17.65
C ASP A 56 9.82 -11.29 18.89
N SER A 57 10.68 -10.29 19.06
CA SER A 57 10.64 -9.36 20.22
C SER A 57 9.35 -8.54 20.28
N ASP A 58 8.79 -8.16 19.15
CA ASP A 58 7.56 -7.38 19.06
C ASP A 58 6.31 -8.28 18.93
N GLN A 59 6.47 -9.61 19.04
CA GLN A 59 5.40 -10.62 18.97
C GLN A 59 4.61 -10.53 17.66
N VAL A 60 5.29 -10.29 16.54
CA VAL A 60 4.68 -10.24 15.22
C VAL A 60 4.12 -11.62 14.84
N VAL A 61 2.82 -11.69 14.54
CA VAL A 61 2.16 -12.94 14.16
C VAL A 61 2.55 -13.37 12.75
N GLY A 62 2.60 -12.42 11.81
CA GLY A 62 2.98 -12.69 10.43
C GLY A 62 3.62 -11.51 9.74
N ALA A 63 4.62 -11.80 8.92
CA ALA A 63 5.30 -10.78 8.12
C ALA A 63 5.90 -11.39 6.84
N SER A 64 6.09 -10.56 5.83
CA SER A 64 6.82 -10.91 4.63
C SER A 64 7.71 -9.77 4.18
N VAL A 65 8.89 -10.08 3.67
CA VAL A 65 9.82 -9.11 3.12
C VAL A 65 10.49 -9.65 1.87
N VAL A 66 10.67 -8.78 0.88
CA VAL A 66 11.40 -9.09 -0.36
C VAL A 66 12.49 -8.06 -0.62
N LEU A 67 13.61 -8.54 -1.14
CA LEU A 67 14.65 -7.74 -1.77
C LEU A 67 14.50 -7.89 -3.28
N MET A 68 14.44 -6.76 -3.98
CA MET A 68 14.21 -6.69 -5.42
C MET A 68 15.40 -6.00 -6.10
N LYS A 69 15.77 -6.48 -7.28
CA LYS A 69 16.73 -5.83 -8.18
C LYS A 69 16.18 -5.85 -9.61
N ASN A 70 16.10 -4.69 -10.25
CA ASN A 70 15.65 -4.53 -11.63
C ASN A 70 14.33 -5.29 -11.92
N GLY A 71 13.32 -5.08 -11.06
CA GLY A 71 12.00 -5.69 -11.19
C GLY A 71 11.90 -7.16 -10.76
N ARG A 72 13.00 -7.82 -10.37
CA ARG A 72 13.01 -9.22 -9.98
C ARG A 72 13.24 -9.37 -8.48
N VAL A 73 12.47 -10.22 -7.84
CA VAL A 73 12.73 -10.64 -6.46
C VAL A 73 14.00 -11.51 -6.44
N ILE A 74 15.05 -11.05 -5.79
CA ILE A 74 16.34 -11.76 -5.65
C ILE A 74 16.48 -12.46 -4.31
N ALA A 75 15.72 -12.03 -3.30
CA ALA A 75 15.65 -12.69 -2.00
C ALA A 75 14.30 -12.39 -1.33
N ARG A 76 13.85 -13.31 -0.48
CA ARG A 76 12.58 -13.20 0.27
C ARG A 76 12.68 -13.89 1.61
N TYR A 77 11.87 -13.44 2.56
CA TYR A 77 11.72 -14.08 3.86
C TYR A 77 10.29 -13.91 4.35
N GLU A 78 9.66 -15.00 4.75
CA GLU A 78 8.34 -15.06 5.35
C GLU A 78 8.45 -15.49 6.82
N HIS A 79 7.66 -14.85 7.69
CA HIS A 79 7.60 -15.10 9.12
C HIS A 79 6.17 -15.40 9.55
N GLY A 80 5.96 -16.45 10.32
CA GLY A 80 4.73 -16.72 11.05
C GLY A 80 3.49 -16.98 10.21
N TYR A 81 2.35 -16.43 10.64
CA TYR A 81 1.02 -16.80 10.15
C TYR A 81 0.23 -15.61 9.61
N ALA A 82 -0.46 -15.82 8.49
CA ALA A 82 -1.50 -14.95 7.96
C ALA A 82 -2.79 -15.06 8.79
N ASP A 83 -3.13 -16.29 9.23
CA ASP A 83 -4.20 -16.60 10.18
C ASP A 83 -3.61 -17.52 11.25
N ARG A 84 -3.49 -16.99 12.49
CA ARG A 84 -2.85 -17.69 13.61
C ARG A 84 -3.71 -18.85 14.11
N GLU A 85 -5.02 -18.67 14.14
CA GLU A 85 -5.94 -19.70 14.65
C GLU A 85 -5.94 -20.92 13.73
N LYS A 86 -6.08 -20.70 12.41
CA LYS A 86 -6.03 -21.75 11.39
C LYS A 86 -4.60 -22.21 11.08
N ARG A 87 -3.58 -21.56 11.65
CA ARG A 87 -2.16 -21.82 11.36
C ARG A 87 -1.82 -21.70 9.86
N THR A 88 -2.50 -20.80 9.15
CA THR A 88 -2.21 -20.51 7.75
C THR A 88 -0.90 -19.71 7.70
N ALA A 89 0.16 -20.30 7.16
CA ALA A 89 1.45 -19.63 7.06
C ALA A 89 1.39 -18.42 6.13
N VAL A 90 2.24 -17.43 6.40
CA VAL A 90 2.49 -16.35 5.45
C VAL A 90 3.19 -16.89 4.21
N ASP A 91 2.77 -16.47 3.04
CA ASP A 91 3.37 -16.81 1.75
C ASP A 91 3.36 -15.59 0.79
N LEU A 92 3.83 -15.79 -0.44
CA LEU A 92 3.85 -14.73 -1.48
C LEU A 92 2.46 -14.29 -1.94
N GLN A 93 1.43 -15.09 -1.68
CA GLN A 93 0.05 -14.81 -2.06
C GLN A 93 -0.71 -14.08 -0.95
N THR A 94 -0.13 -14.05 0.25
CA THR A 94 -0.73 -13.41 1.42
C THR A 94 -0.96 -11.92 1.15
N ILE A 95 -2.20 -11.50 1.31
CA ILE A 95 -2.63 -10.13 1.10
C ILE A 95 -2.55 -9.37 2.42
N PHE A 96 -1.71 -8.34 2.44
CA PHE A 96 -1.58 -7.41 3.55
C PHE A 96 -2.29 -6.09 3.24
N HIS A 97 -2.48 -5.29 4.27
CA HIS A 97 -2.92 -3.91 4.14
C HIS A 97 -1.72 -2.97 4.16
N TRP A 98 -1.63 -2.07 3.18
CA TRP A 98 -0.45 -1.25 2.96
C TRP A 98 -0.53 0.13 3.60
N GLY A 99 -1.67 0.49 4.18
CA GLY A 99 -1.85 1.76 4.88
C GLY A 99 -1.46 2.96 4.03
N SER A 100 -0.71 3.87 4.61
CA SER A 100 -0.36 5.16 3.98
C SER A 100 0.46 5.08 2.68
N ILE A 101 0.95 3.91 2.29
CA ILE A 101 1.54 3.71 0.95
C ILE A 101 0.49 4.01 -0.14
N THR A 102 -0.81 3.83 0.16
CA THR A 102 -1.94 4.24 -0.68
C THR A 102 -1.83 5.69 -1.18
N LYS A 103 -1.25 6.59 -0.37
CA LYS A 103 -1.11 8.01 -0.74
C LYS A 103 -0.34 8.20 -2.04
N SER A 104 0.61 7.32 -2.35
CA SER A 104 1.34 7.38 -3.61
C SER A 104 0.44 7.15 -4.82
N LEU A 105 -0.60 6.29 -4.70
CA LEU A 105 -1.59 6.08 -5.76
C LEU A 105 -2.46 7.33 -5.96
N THR A 106 -2.90 7.97 -4.87
CA THR A 106 -3.64 9.24 -4.94
C THR A 106 -2.79 10.34 -5.57
N ALA A 107 -1.51 10.43 -5.20
CA ALA A 107 -0.60 11.40 -5.79
C ALA A 107 -0.38 11.16 -7.29
N ILE A 108 -0.21 9.90 -7.72
CA ILE A 108 -0.11 9.55 -9.14
C ILE A 108 -1.40 9.94 -9.87
N ALA A 109 -2.59 9.72 -9.29
CA ALA A 109 -3.85 10.14 -9.89
C ALA A 109 -3.91 11.67 -10.12
N ILE A 110 -3.49 12.47 -9.15
CA ILE A 110 -3.38 13.93 -9.30
C ILE A 110 -2.37 14.31 -10.40
N MET A 111 -1.21 13.65 -10.43
CA MET A 111 -0.20 13.91 -11.46
C MET A 111 -0.70 13.54 -12.87
N GLN A 112 -1.47 12.46 -13.01
CA GLN A 112 -2.13 12.11 -14.27
C GLN A 112 -3.10 13.22 -14.74
N LEU A 113 -3.88 13.78 -13.82
CA LEU A 113 -4.80 14.88 -14.15
C LEU A 113 -4.04 16.16 -14.52
N ARG A 114 -2.92 16.44 -13.86
CA ARG A 114 -2.01 17.53 -14.21
C ARG A 114 -1.43 17.35 -15.61
N ASP A 115 -0.90 16.16 -15.92
CA ASP A 115 -0.29 15.85 -17.22
C ASP A 115 -1.30 15.92 -18.36
N ARG A 116 -2.59 15.66 -18.07
CA ARG A 116 -3.72 15.82 -19.01
C ARG A 116 -4.27 17.26 -19.06
N GLY A 117 -3.63 18.22 -18.41
CA GLY A 117 -4.04 19.63 -18.41
C GLY A 117 -5.36 19.92 -17.69
N LYS A 118 -5.82 19.01 -16.80
CA LYS A 118 -7.08 19.17 -16.06
C LYS A 118 -6.94 20.03 -14.80
N LEU A 119 -5.72 20.15 -14.29
CA LEU A 119 -5.35 20.99 -13.15
C LEU A 119 -3.87 21.37 -13.25
N THR A 120 -3.44 22.33 -12.43
CA THR A 120 -2.03 22.57 -12.11
C THR A 120 -1.77 22.29 -10.64
N LEU A 121 -0.52 21.99 -10.27
CA LEU A 121 -0.20 21.76 -8.86
C LEU A 121 -0.32 23.02 -8.00
N ASP A 122 -0.35 24.20 -8.63
CA ASP A 122 -0.50 25.49 -7.96
C ASP A 122 -1.95 26.00 -7.93
N ASP A 123 -2.90 25.21 -8.48
CA ASP A 123 -4.33 25.46 -8.31
C ASP A 123 -4.72 25.46 -6.84
N ARG A 124 -5.64 26.34 -6.46
CA ARG A 124 -6.15 26.47 -5.11
C ARG A 124 -7.09 25.32 -4.80
N ILE A 125 -6.86 24.62 -3.67
CA ILE A 125 -7.69 23.45 -3.28
C ILE A 125 -9.17 23.83 -3.14
N VAL A 126 -9.47 25.03 -2.66
CA VAL A 126 -10.83 25.52 -2.46
C VAL A 126 -11.64 25.72 -3.75
N ARG A 127 -10.99 25.64 -4.91
CA ARG A 127 -11.67 25.56 -6.21
C ARG A 127 -12.46 24.26 -6.35
N TRP A 128 -11.94 23.18 -5.80
CA TRP A 128 -12.45 21.83 -5.90
C TRP A 128 -13.17 21.38 -4.63
N VAL A 129 -12.76 21.92 -3.48
CA VAL A 129 -13.25 21.61 -2.15
C VAL A 129 -13.55 22.90 -1.41
N PRO A 130 -14.60 23.66 -1.83
CA PRO A 130 -14.95 24.94 -1.24
C PRO A 130 -15.37 24.85 0.22
N GLU A 131 -15.80 23.66 0.68
CA GLU A 131 -16.19 23.39 2.07
C GLU A 131 -15.06 23.64 3.07
N LEU A 132 -13.78 23.57 2.62
CA LEU A 132 -12.63 23.88 3.46
C LEU A 132 -12.65 25.29 4.06
N ARG A 133 -13.37 26.24 3.45
CA ARG A 133 -13.54 27.60 3.98
C ARG A 133 -14.32 27.64 5.29
N SER A 134 -14.99 26.55 5.67
CA SER A 134 -15.65 26.45 6.97
C SER A 134 -14.69 26.12 8.13
N MET A 135 -13.46 25.71 7.85
CA MET A 135 -12.44 25.49 8.88
C MET A 135 -11.99 26.83 9.47
N HIS A 136 -11.62 26.82 10.75
CA HIS A 136 -10.99 27.96 11.39
C HIS A 136 -9.62 28.24 10.76
N ASP A 137 -9.45 29.46 10.28
CA ASP A 137 -8.22 29.91 9.61
C ASP A 137 -7.63 31.12 10.32
N PRO A 138 -6.80 30.93 11.35
CA PRO A 138 -6.20 32.03 12.10
C PRO A 138 -5.15 32.80 11.30
N TYR A 139 -4.81 32.38 10.09
CA TYR A 139 -3.80 33.01 9.22
C TYR A 139 -4.41 33.76 8.04
N GLY A 140 -5.71 33.61 7.76
CA GLY A 140 -6.35 34.18 6.57
C GLY A 140 -5.80 33.62 5.25
N MET A 141 -5.36 32.37 5.22
CA MET A 141 -4.63 31.78 4.10
C MET A 141 -5.31 30.55 3.47
N MET A 142 -6.52 30.19 3.87
CA MET A 142 -7.23 29.03 3.32
C MET A 142 -7.29 29.06 1.80
N ASP A 143 -7.65 30.20 1.22
CA ASP A 143 -7.72 30.40 -0.22
C ASP A 143 -6.35 30.40 -0.93
N SER A 144 -5.24 30.36 -0.18
CA SER A 144 -3.89 30.27 -0.73
C SER A 144 -3.35 28.85 -0.81
N ILE A 145 -4.00 27.88 -0.19
CA ILE A 145 -3.55 26.48 -0.13
C ILE A 145 -3.63 25.87 -1.51
N THR A 146 -2.51 25.29 -1.98
CA THR A 146 -2.40 24.66 -3.30
C THR A 146 -2.43 23.14 -3.22
N ILE A 147 -2.75 22.48 -4.34
CA ILE A 147 -2.65 21.03 -4.50
C ILE A 147 -1.24 20.53 -4.15
N ARG A 148 -0.19 21.24 -4.57
CA ARG A 148 1.21 20.93 -4.22
C ARG A 148 1.43 20.89 -2.71
N MET A 149 0.83 21.80 -1.95
CA MET A 149 0.97 21.83 -0.49
C MET A 149 0.29 20.62 0.17
N LEU A 150 -0.80 20.11 -0.39
CA LEU A 150 -1.43 18.87 0.11
C LEU A 150 -0.54 17.67 -0.16
N LEU A 151 -0.06 17.51 -1.39
CA LEU A 151 0.82 16.41 -1.81
C LEU A 151 2.12 16.35 -0.99
N SER A 152 2.64 17.50 -0.55
CA SER A 152 3.88 17.61 0.22
C SER A 152 3.68 17.76 1.73
N HIS A 153 2.45 17.61 2.22
CA HIS A 153 2.11 17.74 3.64
C HIS A 153 2.54 19.09 4.26
N THR A 154 2.36 20.19 3.51
CA THR A 154 2.70 21.55 3.97
C THR A 154 1.50 22.47 4.05
N ALA A 155 0.29 21.95 3.88
CA ALA A 155 -0.95 22.74 3.81
C ALA A 155 -1.40 23.33 5.16
N GLY A 156 -0.92 22.81 6.28
CA GLY A 156 -1.34 23.28 7.61
C GLY A 156 -2.45 22.45 8.25
N PHE A 157 -2.98 21.45 7.56
CA PHE A 157 -4.02 20.58 8.12
C PHE A 157 -3.46 19.65 9.19
N GLN A 158 -4.31 19.26 10.14
CA GLN A 158 -3.98 18.29 11.18
C GLN A 158 -3.66 16.89 10.63
N SER A 159 -3.08 16.04 11.50
CA SER A 159 -2.71 14.66 11.11
C SER A 159 -3.91 13.71 11.08
N GLY A 160 -4.81 13.82 12.03
CA GLY A 160 -6.02 12.99 12.12
C GLY A 160 -7.11 13.42 11.15
N THR A 161 -8.04 12.50 10.86
CA THR A 161 -9.14 12.77 9.93
C THR A 161 -10.21 13.68 10.55
N TRP A 162 -10.31 13.71 11.89
CA TRP A 162 -11.22 14.59 12.63
C TRP A 162 -10.54 15.20 13.85
N PRO A 163 -11.13 16.29 14.43
CA PRO A 163 -10.48 17.05 15.50
C PRO A 163 -10.36 16.32 16.84
N TYR A 164 -11.15 15.27 17.02
CA TYR A 164 -11.18 14.48 18.24
C TYR A 164 -10.32 13.22 18.03
N GLY A 165 -9.46 12.88 18.94
CA GLY A 165 -8.55 11.74 18.73
C GLY A 165 -8.09 11.11 20.04
N ASN A 166 -8.80 11.39 21.13
CA ASN A 166 -8.41 10.95 22.47
C ASN A 166 -9.19 9.72 22.95
N ASN A 167 -10.04 9.12 22.11
CA ASN A 167 -10.88 7.96 22.41
C ASN A 167 -11.73 8.12 23.67
N LYS A 168 -12.25 9.31 23.91
CA LYS A 168 -13.19 9.55 25.02
C LYS A 168 -14.59 9.14 24.59
N SER A 169 -15.37 8.60 25.51
CA SER A 169 -16.71 8.06 25.22
C SER A 169 -17.71 9.08 24.65
N TRP A 170 -17.47 10.39 24.86
CA TRP A 170 -18.31 11.47 24.35
C TRP A 170 -17.85 12.03 23.00
N GLU A 171 -16.68 11.57 22.48
CA GLU A 171 -16.18 12.01 21.16
C GLU A 171 -17.06 11.44 20.04
N PRO A 172 -17.36 12.24 19.00
CA PRO A 172 -18.08 11.73 17.84
C PRO A 172 -17.27 10.63 17.14
N PHE A 173 -17.98 9.73 16.47
CA PHE A 173 -17.36 8.69 15.65
C PHE A 173 -16.52 9.30 14.52
N GLU A 174 -15.47 8.57 14.12
CA GLU A 174 -14.73 8.89 12.92
C GLU A 174 -15.68 9.02 11.72
N PRO A 175 -15.60 10.12 10.94
CA PRO A 175 -16.43 10.27 9.75
C PRO A 175 -16.10 9.16 8.74
N THR A 176 -17.14 8.50 8.26
CA THR A 176 -17.05 7.44 7.24
C THR A 176 -17.46 7.94 5.85
N THR A 177 -18.15 9.09 5.80
CA THR A 177 -18.66 9.69 4.57
C THR A 177 -18.18 11.13 4.40
N TRP A 178 -18.23 11.63 3.17
CA TRP A 178 -17.88 13.02 2.85
C TRP A 178 -18.72 14.04 3.63
N ASN A 179 -20.04 13.84 3.69
CA ASN A 179 -20.93 14.78 4.39
C ASN A 179 -20.64 14.84 5.90
N GLN A 180 -20.29 13.72 6.52
CA GLN A 180 -19.87 13.71 7.93
C GLN A 180 -18.57 14.46 8.11
N LEU A 181 -17.58 14.28 7.19
CA LEU A 181 -16.31 15.01 7.25
C LEU A 181 -16.53 16.51 7.09
N VAL A 182 -17.38 16.94 6.14
CA VAL A 182 -17.74 18.35 5.94
C VAL A 182 -18.38 18.94 7.20
N ALA A 183 -19.28 18.20 7.84
CA ALA A 183 -19.94 18.65 9.08
C ALA A 183 -18.94 18.86 10.23
N MET A 184 -17.79 18.22 10.18
CA MET A 184 -16.72 18.38 11.20
C MET A 184 -15.70 19.46 10.86
N MET A 185 -15.67 19.98 9.64
CA MET A 185 -14.70 21.02 9.24
C MET A 185 -14.75 22.28 10.11
N PRO A 186 -15.91 22.80 10.55
CA PRO A 186 -15.95 23.97 11.43
C PRO A 186 -15.27 23.76 12.80
N TYR A 187 -15.02 22.53 13.20
CA TYR A 187 -14.32 22.18 14.46
C TYR A 187 -12.83 21.91 14.27
N GLN A 188 -12.32 22.12 13.05
CA GLN A 188 -10.91 21.97 12.71
C GLN A 188 -10.29 23.33 12.43
N GLU A 189 -8.96 23.39 12.53
CA GLU A 189 -8.21 24.63 12.28
C GLU A 189 -6.94 24.36 11.50
N LEU A 190 -6.42 25.38 10.84
CA LEU A 190 -5.07 25.39 10.30
C LEU A 190 -4.06 25.51 11.44
N LEU A 191 -3.16 24.54 11.57
CA LEU A 191 -2.19 24.46 12.67
C LEU A 191 -0.98 25.37 12.48
N PHE A 192 -0.73 25.86 11.26
CA PHE A 192 0.37 26.77 10.92
C PHE A 192 0.15 27.38 9.55
N ARG A 193 0.92 28.43 9.24
CA ARG A 193 0.86 29.12 7.94
C ARG A 193 1.16 28.13 6.80
N PRO A 194 0.24 27.94 5.85
CA PRO A 194 0.44 27.07 4.69
C PRO A 194 1.78 27.31 3.98
N GLY A 195 2.46 26.23 3.61
CA GLY A 195 3.78 26.27 2.97
C GLY A 195 4.97 26.52 3.90
N SER A 196 4.76 26.84 5.19
CA SER A 196 5.88 27.22 6.09
C SER A 196 6.70 26.02 6.56
N ARG A 197 6.07 24.88 6.86
CA ARG A 197 6.73 23.65 7.36
C ARG A 197 6.01 22.40 6.93
N TYR A 198 6.68 21.28 7.10
CA TYR A 198 6.08 19.95 6.98
C TYR A 198 5.26 19.58 8.23
N SER A 199 4.09 19.00 8.02
CA SER A 199 3.32 18.30 9.04
C SER A 199 2.40 17.29 8.36
N TYR A 200 2.62 16.00 8.63
CA TYR A 200 1.87 14.91 8.02
C TYR A 200 0.37 15.06 8.23
N SER A 201 -0.41 14.92 7.15
CA SER A 201 -1.86 15.07 7.18
C SER A 201 -2.55 13.97 6.38
N ASN A 202 -3.40 13.18 7.03
CA ASN A 202 -4.26 12.21 6.36
C ASN A 202 -5.42 12.89 5.60
N PRO A 203 -6.16 13.85 6.20
CA PRO A 203 -7.26 14.51 5.49
C PRO A 203 -6.83 15.21 4.20
N ALA A 204 -5.59 15.69 4.10
CA ALA A 204 -5.09 16.26 2.85
C ALA A 204 -5.28 15.32 1.64
N PHE A 205 -5.10 14.02 1.82
CA PHE A 205 -5.26 13.03 0.75
C PHE A 205 -6.72 12.66 0.49
N ILE A 206 -7.60 12.81 1.46
CA ILE A 206 -9.05 12.74 1.25
C ILE A 206 -9.50 13.92 0.36
N TYR A 207 -8.99 15.13 0.64
CA TYR A 207 -9.30 16.30 -0.19
C TYR A 207 -8.73 16.16 -1.61
N LEU A 208 -7.53 15.60 -1.78
CA LEU A 208 -6.98 15.28 -3.11
C LEU A 208 -7.84 14.26 -3.86
N ALA A 209 -8.35 13.24 -3.19
CA ALA A 209 -9.29 12.30 -3.81
C ALA A 209 -10.58 13.00 -4.26
N ARG A 210 -11.08 13.93 -3.44
CA ARG A 210 -12.24 14.73 -3.84
C ARG A 210 -11.98 15.58 -5.09
N VAL A 211 -10.74 16.08 -5.27
CA VAL A 211 -10.34 16.75 -6.52
C VAL A 211 -10.44 15.78 -7.71
N VAL A 212 -9.95 14.54 -7.57
CA VAL A 212 -10.07 13.52 -8.62
C VAL A 212 -11.54 13.30 -8.97
N GLU A 213 -12.40 13.09 -7.99
CA GLU A 213 -13.84 12.87 -8.18
C GLU A 213 -14.54 14.06 -8.86
N GLN A 214 -14.23 15.28 -8.46
CA GLN A 214 -14.82 16.50 -9.04
C GLN A 214 -14.42 16.71 -10.51
N ILE A 215 -13.20 16.33 -10.88
CA ILE A 215 -12.71 16.50 -12.25
C ILE A 215 -13.20 15.38 -13.17
N THR A 216 -13.28 14.15 -12.66
CA THR A 216 -13.51 12.96 -13.51
C THR A 216 -14.94 12.45 -13.48
N GLY A 217 -15.68 12.71 -12.40
CA GLY A 217 -16.97 12.10 -12.12
C GLY A 217 -16.89 10.64 -11.63
N ASP A 218 -15.71 10.02 -11.68
CA ASP A 218 -15.47 8.67 -11.15
C ASP A 218 -15.20 8.74 -9.63
N PRO A 219 -15.69 7.80 -8.81
CA PRO A 219 -15.19 7.59 -7.47
C PRO A 219 -13.67 7.36 -7.49
N TRP A 220 -12.96 7.83 -6.45
CA TRP A 220 -11.50 7.75 -6.39
C TRP A 220 -10.96 6.33 -6.60
N ASP A 221 -11.56 5.33 -5.95
CA ASP A 221 -11.16 3.93 -6.06
C ASP A 221 -11.35 3.37 -7.48
N ALA A 222 -12.45 3.73 -8.15
CA ALA A 222 -12.70 3.36 -9.54
C ALA A 222 -11.67 4.02 -10.49
N TYR A 223 -11.36 5.30 -10.26
CA TYR A 223 -10.35 6.00 -11.05
C TYR A 223 -8.97 5.32 -10.92
N VAL A 224 -8.53 5.03 -9.69
CA VAL A 224 -7.23 4.38 -9.43
C VAL A 224 -7.21 2.96 -10.01
N GLN A 225 -8.30 2.19 -9.85
CA GLN A 225 -8.42 0.85 -10.43
C GLN A 225 -8.21 0.89 -11.94
N LYS A 226 -8.91 1.79 -12.62
CA LYS A 226 -8.91 1.92 -14.09
C LYS A 226 -7.60 2.49 -14.65
N ASN A 227 -7.04 3.52 -14.00
CA ASN A 227 -5.94 4.29 -14.58
C ASN A 227 -4.55 3.94 -14.01
N ILE A 228 -4.48 3.16 -12.93
CA ILE A 228 -3.20 2.80 -12.28
C ILE A 228 -3.10 1.28 -12.09
N LEU A 229 -4.04 0.66 -11.35
CA LEU A 229 -3.89 -0.76 -10.99
C LEU A 229 -4.01 -1.67 -12.22
N ALA A 230 -5.03 -1.49 -13.05
CA ALA A 230 -5.24 -2.33 -14.23
C ALA A 230 -4.12 -2.19 -15.28
N PRO A 231 -3.66 -0.98 -15.66
CA PRO A 231 -2.51 -0.84 -16.57
C PRO A 231 -1.21 -1.45 -16.05
N LEU A 232 -0.99 -1.46 -14.73
CA LEU A 232 0.17 -2.08 -14.08
C LEU A 232 -0.02 -3.57 -13.77
N GLU A 233 -1.17 -4.15 -14.14
CA GLU A 233 -1.53 -5.55 -13.85
C GLU A 233 -1.48 -5.91 -12.36
N LEU A 234 -1.89 -4.96 -11.50
CA LEU A 234 -2.02 -5.19 -10.07
C LEU A 234 -3.38 -5.85 -9.77
N THR A 235 -3.56 -7.06 -10.27
CA THR A 235 -4.86 -7.75 -10.38
C THR A 235 -5.40 -8.26 -9.05
N ARG A 236 -4.59 -8.25 -7.99
CA ARG A 236 -4.98 -8.69 -6.65
C ARG A 236 -5.01 -7.55 -5.64
N SER A 237 -4.97 -6.31 -6.15
CA SER A 237 -5.06 -5.07 -5.38
C SER A 237 -6.49 -4.57 -5.30
N TYR A 238 -6.91 -4.10 -4.12
CA TYR A 238 -8.24 -3.56 -3.86
C TYR A 238 -8.25 -2.61 -2.65
N PHE A 239 -9.36 -1.87 -2.40
CA PHE A 239 -9.40 -0.80 -1.40
C PHE A 239 -10.45 -0.97 -0.29
N ARG A 240 -11.42 -1.85 -0.44
CA ARG A 240 -12.53 -2.06 0.52
C ARG A 240 -12.54 -3.50 1.01
N GLY A 241 -13.70 -4.06 1.29
CA GLY A 241 -13.83 -5.47 1.66
C GLY A 241 -13.19 -6.42 0.66
N THR A 242 -12.61 -7.49 1.18
CA THR A 242 -11.87 -8.46 0.36
C THR A 242 -12.77 -9.15 -0.64
N PRO A 243 -12.45 -9.11 -1.96
CA PRO A 243 -13.19 -9.88 -2.96
C PRO A 243 -13.21 -11.36 -2.62
N TYR A 244 -14.34 -12.03 -2.86
CA TYR A 244 -14.55 -13.43 -2.49
C TYR A 244 -13.43 -14.36 -2.97
N TYR A 245 -12.97 -14.20 -4.21
CA TYR A 245 -11.92 -15.04 -4.79
C TYR A 245 -10.52 -14.80 -4.18
N LEU A 246 -10.34 -13.73 -3.39
CA LEU A 246 -9.11 -13.40 -2.69
C LEU A 246 -9.18 -13.72 -1.18
N ALA A 247 -10.35 -14.05 -0.65
CA ALA A 247 -10.57 -14.20 0.78
C ALA A 247 -9.63 -15.23 1.44
N ALA A 248 -9.32 -16.33 0.75
CA ALA A 248 -8.41 -17.36 1.25
C ALA A 248 -6.94 -16.88 1.43
N HIS A 249 -6.59 -15.75 0.82
CA HIS A 249 -5.24 -15.18 0.87
C HIS A 249 -5.14 -13.96 1.79
N ARG A 250 -6.27 -13.49 2.33
CA ARG A 250 -6.30 -12.30 3.17
C ARG A 250 -5.72 -12.60 4.55
N SER A 251 -4.72 -11.84 4.97
CA SER A 251 -4.18 -11.91 6.32
C SER A 251 -5.15 -11.30 7.33
N HIS A 252 -5.33 -11.94 8.47
CA HIS A 252 -5.86 -11.30 9.67
C HIS A 252 -4.91 -10.21 10.16
N ASN A 253 -5.42 -9.29 10.99
CA ASN A 253 -4.62 -8.28 11.64
C ASN A 253 -4.68 -8.41 13.16
N TYR A 254 -3.56 -8.13 13.81
CA TYR A 254 -3.36 -8.41 15.23
C TYR A 254 -2.89 -7.18 15.99
N HIS A 255 -3.32 -7.08 17.26
CA HIS A 255 -2.78 -6.11 18.19
C HIS A 255 -2.19 -6.81 19.41
N VAL A 256 -0.94 -6.50 19.73
CA VAL A 256 -0.32 -6.81 21.02
C VAL A 256 -0.65 -5.66 21.97
N ARG A 257 -1.39 -5.94 23.03
CA ARG A 257 -1.83 -4.94 24.02
C ARG A 257 -1.82 -5.51 25.44
N LYS A 258 -2.02 -4.67 26.43
CA LYS A 258 -2.29 -5.13 27.81
C LYS A 258 -3.80 -5.26 28.02
N ASP A 259 -4.21 -6.35 28.67
CA ASP A 259 -5.58 -6.52 29.15
C ASP A 259 -5.85 -5.64 30.39
N SER A 260 -7.07 -5.69 30.93
CA SER A 260 -7.46 -4.94 32.13
C SER A 260 -6.67 -5.31 33.39
N ALA A 261 -6.03 -6.49 33.43
CA ALA A 261 -5.16 -6.96 34.50
C ALA A 261 -3.67 -6.63 34.24
N GLY A 262 -3.34 -5.94 33.13
CA GLY A 262 -1.97 -5.58 32.75
C GLY A 262 -1.19 -6.70 32.08
N ARG A 263 -1.80 -7.84 31.75
CA ARG A 263 -1.15 -8.98 31.06
C ARG A 263 -1.11 -8.69 29.56
N VAL A 264 0.02 -9.04 28.95
CA VAL A 264 0.16 -8.90 27.48
C VAL A 264 -0.65 -9.96 26.75
N GLU A 265 -1.48 -9.55 25.81
CA GLU A 265 -2.27 -10.42 24.95
C GLU A 265 -2.11 -10.06 23.48
N ILE A 266 -2.31 -11.04 22.59
CA ILE A 266 -2.38 -10.83 21.14
C ILE A 266 -3.85 -10.99 20.74
N VAL A 267 -4.46 -9.89 20.32
CA VAL A 267 -5.87 -9.84 19.90
C VAL A 267 -5.95 -9.97 18.39
N ASP A 268 -6.75 -10.90 17.90
CA ASP A 268 -7.13 -11.03 16.51
C ASP A 268 -8.34 -10.11 16.21
N ASN A 269 -8.19 -9.19 15.26
CA ASN A 269 -9.27 -8.30 14.82
C ASN A 269 -9.92 -8.76 13.51
N GLY A 270 -9.59 -9.95 13.04
CA GLY A 270 -10.09 -10.50 11.79
C GLY A 270 -9.36 -9.98 10.54
N PRO A 271 -9.83 -10.40 9.36
CA PRO A 271 -9.15 -10.08 8.10
C PRO A 271 -9.47 -8.69 7.58
N ASP A 272 -10.69 -8.20 7.76
CA ASP A 272 -11.20 -6.99 7.12
C ASP A 272 -11.64 -5.91 8.10
N PHE A 273 -11.54 -4.68 7.67
CA PHE A 273 -12.15 -3.49 8.27
C PHE A 273 -12.54 -2.52 7.14
N ASP A 274 -13.56 -1.70 7.37
CA ASP A 274 -13.96 -0.68 6.41
C ASP A 274 -13.14 0.60 6.63
N PRO A 275 -12.31 1.01 5.66
CA PRO A 275 -11.55 2.25 5.74
C PRO A 275 -12.43 3.50 5.55
N GLY A 276 -13.67 3.36 5.10
CA GLY A 276 -14.60 4.47 4.88
C GLY A 276 -14.00 5.59 4.04
N ILE A 277 -14.15 6.84 4.52
CA ILE A 277 -13.62 8.05 3.87
C ILE A 277 -12.09 8.08 3.80
N THR A 278 -11.39 7.26 4.60
CA THR A 278 -9.92 7.22 4.61
C THR A 278 -9.32 6.36 3.50
N SER A 279 -10.15 5.79 2.61
CA SER A 279 -9.67 4.98 1.48
C SER A 279 -8.54 5.62 0.68
N PRO A 280 -8.60 6.91 0.30
CA PRO A 280 -7.54 7.52 -0.51
C PRO A 280 -6.19 7.71 0.19
N ASN A 281 -6.18 7.68 1.52
CA ASN A 281 -4.96 7.88 2.28
C ASN A 281 -4.41 6.61 2.91
N GLY A 282 -5.18 5.48 2.87
CA GLY A 282 -4.75 4.33 3.64
C GLY A 282 -5.27 2.94 3.23
N ALA A 283 -6.14 2.76 2.23
CA ALA A 283 -6.91 1.52 2.08
C ALA A 283 -6.33 0.44 1.16
N TRP A 284 -5.15 0.61 0.60
CA TRP A 284 -4.60 -0.36 -0.35
C TRP A 284 -4.32 -1.72 0.30
N ASN A 285 -4.97 -2.78 -0.22
CA ASN A 285 -4.74 -4.17 0.10
C ASN A 285 -4.13 -4.87 -1.11
N ALA A 286 -3.05 -5.61 -0.91
CA ALA A 286 -2.35 -6.32 -1.99
C ALA A 286 -1.40 -7.38 -1.45
N PRO A 287 -1.05 -8.43 -2.23
CA PRO A 287 0.10 -9.27 -1.96
C PRO A 287 1.41 -8.54 -2.32
N LEU A 288 2.54 -9.01 -1.76
CA LEU A 288 3.84 -8.44 -2.10
C LEU A 288 4.13 -8.46 -3.60
N GLY A 289 3.62 -9.45 -4.33
CA GLY A 289 3.80 -9.54 -5.79
C GLY A 289 3.27 -8.30 -6.54
N ASP A 290 2.14 -7.74 -6.14
CA ASP A 290 1.62 -6.50 -6.74
C ASP A 290 2.49 -5.29 -6.37
N LEU A 291 3.05 -5.24 -5.15
CA LEU A 291 3.99 -4.18 -4.74
C LEU A 291 5.31 -4.27 -5.51
N VAL A 292 5.78 -5.48 -5.86
CA VAL A 292 6.94 -5.68 -6.73
C VAL A 292 6.67 -5.08 -8.10
N LYS A 293 5.51 -5.34 -8.70
CA LYS A 293 5.11 -4.75 -9.99
C LYS A 293 5.01 -3.22 -9.90
N TYR A 294 4.38 -2.70 -8.86
CA TYR A 294 4.29 -1.26 -8.60
C TYR A 294 5.69 -0.62 -8.47
N THR A 295 6.59 -1.27 -7.73
CA THR A 295 7.96 -0.77 -7.55
C THR A 295 8.77 -0.89 -8.84
N ALA A 296 8.53 -1.92 -9.66
CA ALA A 296 9.12 -2.04 -11.00
C ALA A 296 8.72 -0.86 -11.91
N PHE A 297 7.44 -0.47 -11.89
CA PHE A 297 6.98 0.75 -12.54
C PHE A 297 7.72 1.99 -12.03
N LEU A 298 7.86 2.18 -10.72
CA LEU A 298 8.57 3.33 -10.15
C LEU A 298 10.05 3.33 -10.58
N THR A 299 10.74 2.21 -10.55
CA THR A 299 12.16 2.08 -10.92
C THR A 299 12.40 1.94 -12.43
N ASN A 300 11.35 1.96 -13.25
CA ASN A 300 11.41 1.68 -14.70
C ASN A 300 12.01 0.30 -15.06
N ALA A 301 11.85 -0.67 -14.18
CA ALA A 301 12.27 -2.04 -14.43
C ALA A 301 11.21 -2.78 -15.25
N ILE A 302 11.53 -3.13 -16.49
CA ILE A 302 10.57 -3.75 -17.41
C ILE A 302 10.37 -5.22 -17.04
N LEU A 303 9.15 -5.54 -16.65
CA LEU A 303 8.72 -6.91 -16.33
C LEU A 303 8.24 -7.66 -17.60
N PRO A 304 8.21 -9.00 -17.60
CA PRO A 304 7.59 -9.76 -18.68
C PRO A 304 6.15 -9.28 -18.95
N GLY A 305 5.82 -9.01 -20.21
CA GLY A 305 4.51 -8.47 -20.61
C GLY A 305 4.32 -6.96 -20.42
N MET A 306 5.30 -6.27 -19.84
CA MET A 306 5.29 -4.81 -19.67
C MET A 306 6.23 -4.13 -20.67
N SER A 307 6.02 -2.83 -20.90
CA SER A 307 6.91 -1.99 -21.71
C SER A 307 7.06 -0.60 -21.07
N SER A 308 8.08 0.14 -21.49
CA SER A 308 8.25 1.54 -21.05
C SER A 308 7.07 2.39 -21.45
N GLU A 309 6.51 2.21 -22.63
CA GLU A 309 5.35 2.96 -23.14
C GLU A 309 4.13 2.72 -22.24
N ARG A 310 3.93 1.48 -21.78
CA ARG A 310 2.84 1.15 -20.86
C ARG A 310 3.01 1.84 -19.51
N TYR A 311 4.23 1.97 -19.02
CA TYR A 311 4.52 2.74 -17.81
C TYR A 311 4.29 4.24 -18.02
N GLU A 312 4.69 4.79 -19.18
CA GLU A 312 4.45 6.19 -19.54
C GLU A 312 2.95 6.54 -19.64
N VAL A 313 2.10 5.57 -20.02
CA VAL A 313 0.63 5.75 -20.02
C VAL A 313 0.11 5.92 -18.58
N VAL A 314 0.72 5.25 -17.60
CA VAL A 314 0.35 5.43 -16.18
C VAL A 314 0.84 6.77 -15.67
N LEU A 315 2.14 7.04 -15.79
CA LEU A 315 2.72 8.35 -15.45
C LEU A 315 4.11 8.49 -16.08
N SER A 316 4.38 9.66 -16.65
CA SER A 316 5.66 9.93 -17.30
C SER A 316 6.84 9.87 -16.31
N ARG A 317 8.01 9.47 -16.80
CA ARG A 317 9.26 9.50 -16.02
C ARG A 317 9.57 10.91 -15.50
N GLN A 318 9.25 11.93 -16.32
CA GLN A 318 9.43 13.31 -15.90
C GLN A 318 8.55 13.67 -14.70
N SER A 319 7.29 13.25 -14.70
CA SER A 319 6.35 13.49 -13.60
C SER A 319 6.74 12.74 -12.35
N LEU A 320 7.20 11.48 -12.46
CA LEU A 320 7.75 10.75 -11.32
C LEU A 320 8.99 11.44 -10.76
N ALA A 321 9.91 11.90 -11.61
CA ALA A 321 11.10 12.62 -11.17
C ALA A 321 10.75 13.92 -10.42
N GLU A 322 9.69 14.62 -10.83
CA GLU A 322 9.17 15.78 -10.09
C GLU A 322 8.63 15.38 -8.71
N MET A 323 7.89 14.26 -8.62
CA MET A 323 7.37 13.77 -7.34
C MET A 323 8.47 13.46 -6.33
N TRP A 324 9.67 13.15 -6.77
CA TRP A 324 10.82 12.76 -5.96
C TRP A 324 11.77 13.92 -5.62
N GLN A 325 11.45 15.14 -6.03
CA GLN A 325 12.25 16.29 -5.62
C GLN A 325 12.08 16.54 -4.11
N PRO A 326 13.18 16.79 -3.39
CA PRO A 326 13.11 17.14 -1.98
C PRO A 326 12.30 18.43 -1.78
N GLY A 327 11.27 18.34 -0.97
CA GLY A 327 10.48 19.49 -0.53
C GLY A 327 10.95 19.99 0.83
N LYS A 328 10.01 20.23 1.75
CA LYS A 328 10.36 20.63 3.12
C LYS A 328 10.98 19.46 3.90
N PRO A 329 11.98 19.74 4.76
CA PRO A 329 12.53 18.72 5.66
C PRO A 329 11.45 18.24 6.63
N MET A 330 11.47 16.93 6.91
CA MET A 330 10.47 16.29 7.77
C MET A 330 10.73 16.48 9.26
N SER A 331 11.96 16.82 9.65
CA SER A 331 12.33 17.16 11.02
C SER A 331 13.21 18.41 11.01
N GLN A 332 12.94 19.31 11.95
CA GLN A 332 13.78 20.49 12.19
C GLN A 332 14.75 20.31 13.37
N SER A 333 14.71 19.16 14.08
CA SER A 333 15.21 19.10 15.44
C SER A 333 16.41 18.18 15.69
N TYR A 334 17.02 17.56 14.67
CA TYR A 334 18.20 16.72 14.90
C TYR A 334 19.29 17.00 13.86
N GLU A 335 20.31 17.74 14.23
CA GLU A 335 21.54 17.96 13.46
C GLU A 335 22.30 16.64 13.14
N SER A 336 22.00 15.56 13.87
CA SER A 336 22.64 14.25 13.74
C SER A 336 21.78 13.19 13.03
N ALA A 337 20.50 13.45 12.73
CA ALA A 337 19.65 12.49 12.02
C ALA A 337 19.86 12.60 10.50
N PRO A 338 19.86 11.47 9.76
CA PRO A 338 19.90 11.51 8.31
C PRO A 338 18.79 12.42 7.78
N GLN A 339 19.15 13.40 6.95
CA GLN A 339 18.16 14.33 6.42
C GLN A 339 17.10 13.57 5.61
N GLN A 340 15.85 13.83 5.93
CA GLN A 340 14.69 13.27 5.24
C GLN A 340 13.74 14.40 4.84
N TRP A 341 13.33 14.40 3.58
CA TRP A 341 12.42 15.36 3.02
C TRP A 341 11.14 14.67 2.57
N MET A 342 10.07 15.46 2.44
CA MET A 342 8.86 15.04 1.76
C MET A 342 8.89 15.58 0.34
N GLY A 343 8.81 14.68 -0.64
CA GLY A 343 8.47 15.02 -2.02
C GLY A 343 6.94 15.10 -2.20
N LEU A 344 6.44 14.83 -3.39
CA LEU A 344 5.00 14.70 -3.60
C LEU A 344 4.57 13.27 -3.25
N SER A 345 4.23 13.06 -1.97
CA SER A 345 3.84 11.76 -1.39
C SER A 345 4.93 10.69 -1.29
N PHE A 346 6.20 11.04 -1.45
CA PHE A 346 7.32 10.14 -1.23
C PHE A 346 8.28 10.71 -0.20
N PHE A 347 8.73 9.87 0.72
CA PHE A 347 9.89 10.17 1.56
C PHE A 347 11.13 10.14 0.68
N VAL A 348 11.94 11.19 0.79
CA VAL A 348 13.20 11.35 0.06
C VAL A 348 14.33 11.35 1.08
N ARG A 349 15.28 10.44 0.93
CA ARG A 349 16.46 10.32 1.80
C ARG A 349 17.71 10.28 0.95
N ASP A 350 18.69 11.11 1.30
CA ASP A 350 20.02 11.07 0.69
C ASP A 350 21.00 10.51 1.73
N ARG A 351 21.58 9.35 1.42
CA ARG A 351 22.61 8.70 2.25
C ARG A 351 23.82 8.36 1.38
N ASN A 352 25.01 8.83 1.78
CA ASN A 352 26.28 8.55 1.09
C ASN A 352 26.24 8.85 -0.43
N GLY A 353 25.54 9.92 -0.83
CA GLY A 353 25.35 10.30 -2.23
C GLY A 353 24.33 9.43 -3.00
N GLN A 354 23.62 8.55 -2.32
CA GLN A 354 22.57 7.70 -2.88
C GLN A 354 21.20 8.20 -2.42
N ARG A 355 20.32 8.43 -3.41
CA ARG A 355 18.93 8.81 -3.14
C ARG A 355 18.06 7.59 -3.00
N ILE A 356 17.40 7.44 -1.85
CA ILE A 356 16.44 6.38 -1.55
C ILE A 356 15.08 7.02 -1.36
N LEU A 357 14.10 6.48 -2.05
CA LEU A 357 12.71 6.91 -2.05
C LEU A 357 11.84 5.84 -1.39
N GLY A 358 10.70 6.22 -0.86
CA GLY A 358 9.78 5.24 -0.30
C GLY A 358 8.67 5.86 0.53
N HIS A 359 7.96 5.01 1.24
CA HIS A 359 6.94 5.38 2.21
C HIS A 359 6.74 4.26 3.22
N THR A 360 6.17 4.58 4.37
CA THR A 360 5.71 3.61 5.37
C THR A 360 4.19 3.55 5.41
N GLY A 361 3.64 2.45 5.88
CA GLY A 361 2.21 2.27 6.10
C GLY A 361 1.91 1.80 7.51
N SER A 362 0.78 2.28 8.04
CA SER A 362 0.27 1.87 9.35
C SER A 362 -1.23 2.13 9.40
N GLN A 363 -2.01 1.08 9.54
CA GLN A 363 -3.46 1.17 9.79
C GLN A 363 -3.96 -0.13 10.40
N ALA A 364 -4.92 -0.06 11.33
CA ALA A 364 -5.38 -1.20 12.11
C ALA A 364 -4.18 -1.95 12.72
N GLY A 365 -4.13 -3.26 12.64
CA GLY A 365 -2.99 -4.07 13.08
C GLY A 365 -1.82 -4.13 12.09
N PHE A 366 -1.95 -3.59 10.89
CA PHE A 366 -0.94 -3.70 9.85
C PHE A 366 0.14 -2.63 9.93
N ARG A 367 1.37 -3.02 9.55
CA ARG A 367 2.53 -2.17 9.32
C ARG A 367 3.16 -2.55 7.98
N SER A 368 3.72 -1.56 7.28
CA SER A 368 4.39 -1.83 6.00
C SER A 368 5.43 -0.76 5.69
N PHE A 369 6.32 -1.09 4.79
CA PHE A 369 7.17 -0.12 4.12
C PHE A 369 7.58 -0.62 2.74
N PHE A 370 7.92 0.31 1.87
CA PHE A 370 8.72 0.05 0.69
C PHE A 370 9.75 1.18 0.54
N TYR A 371 10.98 0.81 0.24
CA TYR A 371 12.05 1.74 -0.09
C TYR A 371 12.79 1.25 -1.31
N PHE A 372 13.13 2.17 -2.19
CA PHE A 372 13.78 1.85 -3.46
C PHE A 372 14.81 2.91 -3.87
N ASP A 373 15.83 2.45 -4.59
CA ASP A 373 16.80 3.28 -5.28
C ASP A 373 16.46 3.26 -6.78
N PRO A 374 15.95 4.36 -7.33
CA PRO A 374 15.55 4.41 -8.74
C PRO A 374 16.74 4.33 -9.70
N LYS A 375 17.96 4.68 -9.24
CA LYS A 375 19.17 4.65 -10.06
C LYS A 375 19.72 3.24 -10.22
N ASN A 376 19.70 2.44 -9.13
CA ASN A 376 20.28 1.10 -9.11
C ASN A 376 19.22 0.00 -9.26
N GLY A 377 17.93 0.35 -9.36
CA GLY A 377 16.83 -0.59 -9.49
C GLY A 377 16.64 -1.53 -8.28
N MET A 378 17.20 -1.17 -7.12
CA MET A 378 17.10 -1.92 -5.88
C MET A 378 15.88 -1.50 -5.08
N ALA A 379 15.21 -2.46 -4.42
CA ALA A 379 14.13 -2.15 -3.49
C ALA A 379 14.01 -3.19 -2.37
N VAL A 380 13.55 -2.75 -1.20
CA VAL A 380 13.09 -3.60 -0.09
C VAL A 380 11.63 -3.26 0.20
N ILE A 381 10.79 -4.28 0.22
CA ILE A 381 9.34 -4.16 0.44
C ILE A 381 8.96 -5.11 1.56
N ALA A 382 8.27 -4.62 2.61
CA ALA A 382 7.87 -5.45 3.73
C ALA A 382 6.47 -5.10 4.23
N ALA A 383 5.77 -6.11 4.72
CA ALA A 383 4.48 -5.99 5.40
C ALA A 383 4.42 -6.88 6.63
N PHE A 384 3.72 -6.39 7.64
CA PHE A 384 3.49 -7.05 8.93
C PHE A 384 1.99 -6.97 9.25
N ASN A 385 1.44 -8.02 9.80
CA ASN A 385 0.03 -8.05 10.21
C ASN A 385 -0.18 -7.78 11.70
N THR A 386 0.82 -7.24 12.40
CA THR A 386 0.77 -7.02 13.84
C THR A 386 1.25 -5.63 14.22
N THR A 387 0.52 -5.00 15.14
CA THR A 387 0.93 -3.79 15.84
C THR A 387 1.09 -4.08 17.31
N ASN A 388 2.27 -3.76 17.87
CA ASN A 388 2.51 -3.83 19.30
C ASN A 388 2.33 -2.44 19.92
N THR A 389 1.32 -2.30 20.80
CA THR A 389 1.04 -1.07 21.54
C THR A 389 1.67 -1.06 22.95
N VAL A 390 2.26 -2.16 23.38
CA VAL A 390 3.01 -2.27 24.65
C VAL A 390 4.42 -1.73 24.47
N ALA A 391 5.02 -1.94 23.30
CA ALA A 391 6.31 -1.35 22.94
C ALA A 391 6.16 0.13 22.55
N PRO A 392 7.25 0.93 22.59
CA PRO A 392 7.21 2.30 22.09
C PRO A 392 6.63 2.38 20.68
N ALA A 393 5.71 3.32 20.46
CA ALA A 393 4.98 3.44 19.22
C ALA A 393 5.91 3.44 17.97
N ASN A 394 5.63 2.56 17.02
CA ASN A 394 6.39 2.38 15.78
C ASN A 394 7.87 1.98 15.94
N ALA A 395 8.29 1.49 17.11
CA ALA A 395 9.70 1.09 17.34
C ALA A 395 10.15 0.00 16.35
N LEU A 396 9.32 -1.05 16.16
CA LEU A 396 9.59 -2.11 15.17
C LEU A 396 9.76 -1.52 13.77
N LEU A 397 8.76 -0.76 13.32
CA LEU A 397 8.77 -0.21 11.96
C LEU A 397 10.01 0.66 11.71
N ARG A 398 10.38 1.52 12.66
CA ARG A 398 11.60 2.35 12.55
C ARG A 398 12.86 1.52 12.44
N ARG A 399 13.06 0.53 13.33
CA ARG A 399 14.24 -0.37 13.31
C ARG A 399 14.33 -1.14 12.00
N MET A 400 13.19 -1.66 11.52
CA MET A 400 13.15 -2.39 10.26
C MET A 400 13.41 -1.51 9.04
N VAL A 401 12.91 -0.28 9.02
CA VAL A 401 13.21 0.70 7.97
C VAL A 401 14.71 1.02 7.93
N GLU A 402 15.34 1.30 9.08
CA GLU A 402 16.77 1.58 9.11
C GLU A 402 17.61 0.37 8.62
N ALA A 403 17.28 -0.84 9.06
CA ALA A 403 17.93 -2.06 8.58
C ALA A 403 17.75 -2.27 7.05
N ALA A 404 16.56 -1.97 6.52
CA ALA A 404 16.28 -2.05 5.09
C ALA A 404 17.07 -1.02 4.28
N LEU A 405 17.22 0.20 4.80
CA LEU A 405 18.04 1.25 4.18
C LEU A 405 19.52 0.86 4.16
N ASP A 406 20.03 0.30 5.25
CA ASP A 406 21.42 -0.19 5.32
C ASP A 406 21.64 -1.34 4.32
N LEU A 407 20.66 -2.26 4.19
CA LEU A 407 20.71 -3.32 3.17
C LEU A 407 20.80 -2.75 1.75
N LEU A 408 19.97 -1.74 1.42
CA LEU A 408 20.01 -1.09 0.09
C LEU A 408 21.34 -0.42 -0.21
N LEU A 409 22.03 0.13 0.81
CA LEU A 409 23.34 0.76 0.66
C LEU A 409 24.47 -0.25 0.45
N GLN A 410 24.33 -1.45 1.03
CA GLN A 410 25.34 -2.52 0.96
C GLN A 410 25.22 -3.37 -0.31
N THR A 411 24.06 -3.37 -0.95
CA THR A 411 23.75 -4.22 -2.10
C THR A 411 23.87 -3.40 -3.39
N ARG A 412 25.10 -3.28 -3.90
CA ARG A 412 25.40 -2.58 -5.15
C ARG A 412 25.54 -3.53 -6.35
#